data_1baee44449a2aa460bb8a3dbe09d3814
#
_entry.id   1baee44449a2aa460bb8a3dbe09d3814
#
_cell.length_a   1.000
_cell.length_b   1.000
_cell.length_c   1.000
_cell.angle_alpha   90.00
_cell.angle_beta   90.00
_cell.angle_gamma   90.00
#
_symmetry.space_group_name_H-M   'P 1'
#
loop_
_entity.id
_entity.type
_entity.pdbx_description
1 polymer ?
#
loop_
_entity_poly.entity_id
_entity_poly.type
_entity_poly.pdbx_seq_one_letter_code
_entity_poly.pdbx_strand_id
1 'polypeptide(L)'
;MLNFENIGEKFVKVVNSAEWKELQQKFNKCNDIYVLGHGGNLAIADHAAVDITRLSNGTKNAMCPGSAIVATSLINDTSFDQWMVNWLRQRTS
;
A
#
# COMPACT_ATOMS: atom_id res chain seq x y z
N MET A 1 7.44 21.02 -6.99
CA MET A 1 6.09 21.51 -7.35
C MET A 1 5.36 20.45 -8.17
N LEU A 2 4.10 20.25 -7.91
CA LEU A 2 3.29 19.32 -8.69
C LEU A 2 3.05 19.88 -10.09
N ASN A 3 3.24 19.03 -11.10
CA ASN A 3 2.93 19.37 -12.48
C ASN A 3 1.81 18.46 -12.98
N PHE A 4 0.67 19.06 -13.27
CA PHE A 4 -0.51 18.33 -13.73
C PHE A 4 -0.64 18.30 -15.25
N GLU A 5 0.34 18.87 -15.97
CA GLU A 5 0.34 18.86 -17.42
C GLU A 5 0.37 17.41 -17.95
N ASN A 6 -0.53 17.10 -18.86
CA ASN A 6 -0.62 15.78 -19.48
C ASN A 6 -0.92 14.64 -18.49
N ILE A 7 -1.50 14.94 -17.33
CA ILE A 7 -1.76 13.93 -16.31
C ILE A 7 -2.72 12.84 -16.81
N GLY A 8 -3.74 13.22 -17.59
CA GLY A 8 -4.68 12.26 -18.18
C GLY A 8 -4.01 11.30 -19.14
N GLU A 9 -3.12 11.80 -19.99
CA GLU A 9 -2.35 10.98 -20.91
C GLU A 9 -1.41 10.02 -20.19
N LYS A 10 -0.74 10.51 -19.15
CA LYS A 10 0.14 9.70 -18.31
C LYS A 10 -0.64 8.58 -17.61
N PHE A 11 -1.81 8.89 -17.10
CA PHE A 11 -2.69 7.91 -16.46
C PHE A 11 -3.10 6.81 -17.44
N VAL A 12 -3.58 7.18 -18.62
CA VAL A 12 -3.97 6.21 -19.66
C VAL A 12 -2.79 5.31 -20.05
N LYS A 13 -1.60 5.91 -20.17
CA LYS A 13 -0.39 5.15 -20.51
C LYS A 13 -0.07 4.10 -19.43
N VAL A 14 -0.22 4.46 -18.16
CA VAL A 14 0.03 3.53 -17.06
C VAL A 14 -0.98 2.38 -17.06
N VAL A 15 -2.28 2.68 -17.17
CA VAL A 15 -3.32 1.63 -17.10
C VAL A 15 -3.32 0.71 -18.30
N ASN A 16 -2.69 1.11 -19.41
CA ASN A 16 -2.52 0.27 -20.60
C ASN A 16 -1.16 -0.44 -20.64
N SER A 17 -0.32 -0.26 -19.63
CA SER A 17 1.01 -0.87 -19.60
C SER A 17 0.95 -2.35 -19.22
N ALA A 18 1.99 -3.08 -19.62
CA ALA A 18 2.16 -4.49 -19.27
C ALA A 18 2.34 -4.65 -17.75
N GLU A 19 3.03 -3.72 -17.12
CA GLU A 19 3.29 -3.70 -15.67
C GLU A 19 1.99 -3.57 -14.87
N TRP A 20 1.06 -2.72 -15.33
CA TRP A 20 -0.24 -2.58 -14.69
C TRP A 20 -1.05 -3.87 -14.79
N LYS A 21 -1.06 -4.52 -15.94
CA LYS A 21 -1.76 -5.80 -16.14
C LYS A 21 -1.18 -6.89 -15.26
N GLU A 22 0.14 -6.94 -15.12
CA GLU A 22 0.81 -7.90 -14.25
C GLU A 22 0.44 -7.64 -12.77
N LEU A 23 0.41 -6.38 -12.36
CA LEU A 23 -0.01 -5.99 -11.00
C LEU A 23 -1.45 -6.44 -10.74
N GLN A 24 -2.36 -6.22 -11.68
CA GLN A 24 -3.75 -6.65 -11.54
C GLN A 24 -3.87 -8.16 -11.38
N GLN A 25 -3.10 -8.93 -12.15
CA GLN A 25 -3.09 -10.39 -12.06
C GLN A 25 -2.60 -10.87 -10.70
N LYS A 26 -1.51 -10.28 -10.20
CA LYS A 26 -0.98 -10.59 -8.88
C LYS A 26 -1.96 -10.22 -7.77
N PHE A 27 -2.55 -9.04 -7.87
CA PHE A 27 -3.57 -8.58 -6.92
C PHE A 27 -4.76 -9.54 -6.87
N ASN A 28 -5.25 -10.00 -8.02
CA ASN A 28 -6.39 -10.91 -8.07
C ASN A 28 -6.09 -12.28 -7.46
N LYS A 29 -4.84 -12.71 -7.50
CA LYS A 29 -4.42 -14.01 -6.96
C LYS A 29 -4.07 -13.96 -5.47
N CYS A 30 -3.75 -12.79 -4.94
CA CYS A 30 -3.36 -12.64 -3.54
C CYS A 30 -4.57 -12.64 -2.62
N ASN A 31 -4.41 -13.26 -1.45
CA ASN A 31 -5.41 -13.18 -0.39
C ASN A 31 -4.98 -12.19 0.71
N ASP A 32 -3.68 -12.11 0.98
CA ASP A 32 -3.14 -11.21 1.98
C ASP A 32 -2.42 -10.05 1.31
N ILE A 33 -2.78 -8.82 1.68
CA ILE A 33 -2.26 -7.60 1.07
C ILE A 33 -1.81 -6.66 2.19
N TYR A 34 -0.61 -6.12 2.05
CA TYR A 34 -0.05 -5.13 2.98
C TYR A 34 0.08 -3.81 2.25
N VAL A 35 -0.57 -2.77 2.79
CA VAL A 35 -0.56 -1.44 2.18
C VAL A 35 0.23 -0.51 3.10
N LEU A 36 1.22 0.16 2.56
CA LEU A 36 2.17 0.95 3.35
C LEU A 36 2.25 2.37 2.83
N GLY A 37 2.58 3.28 3.72
CA GLY A 37 2.77 4.69 3.38
C GLY A 37 3.37 5.47 4.53
N HIS A 38 3.76 6.71 4.27
CA HIS A 38 4.26 7.65 5.26
C HIS A 38 3.34 8.87 5.33
N GLY A 39 3.20 9.46 6.53
CA GLY A 39 2.44 10.70 6.71
C GLY A 39 1.02 10.59 6.17
N GLY A 40 0.61 11.52 5.28
CA GLY A 40 -0.69 11.51 4.64
C GLY A 40 -0.92 10.27 3.78
N ASN A 41 0.13 9.71 3.20
CA ASN A 41 0.05 8.47 2.45
C ASN A 41 -0.28 7.28 3.35
N LEU A 42 0.08 7.33 4.62
CA LEU A 42 -0.31 6.30 5.58
C LEU A 42 -1.83 6.29 5.80
N ALA A 43 -2.46 7.46 5.85
CA ALA A 43 -3.91 7.59 5.95
C ALA A 43 -4.60 7.00 4.70
N ILE A 44 -4.06 7.28 3.52
CA ILE A 44 -4.56 6.71 2.27
C ILE A 44 -4.41 5.19 2.26
N ALA A 45 -3.26 4.69 2.70
CA ALA A 45 -2.99 3.25 2.79
C ALA A 45 -3.94 2.55 3.76
N ASP A 46 -4.21 3.17 4.91
CA ASP A 46 -5.14 2.65 5.90
C ASP A 46 -6.56 2.55 5.33
N HIS A 47 -7.03 3.60 4.69
CA HIS A 47 -8.34 3.60 4.04
C HIS A 47 -8.41 2.55 2.91
N ALA A 48 -7.36 2.46 2.10
CA ALA A 48 -7.29 1.46 1.03
C ALA A 48 -7.39 0.03 1.59
N ALA A 49 -6.71 -0.25 2.70
CA ALA A 49 -6.76 -1.57 3.34
C ALA A 49 -8.19 -1.92 3.78
N VAL A 50 -8.89 -0.97 4.39
CA VAL A 50 -10.30 -1.15 4.77
C VAL A 50 -11.17 -1.44 3.56
N ASP A 51 -11.02 -0.66 2.49
CA ASP A 51 -11.84 -0.81 1.29
C ASP A 51 -11.57 -2.12 0.57
N ILE A 52 -10.31 -2.54 0.45
CA ILE A 52 -9.95 -3.80 -0.19
C ILE A 52 -10.63 -4.97 0.53
N THR A 53 -10.54 -5.00 1.84
CA THR A 53 -11.16 -6.07 2.64
C THR A 53 -12.68 -6.04 2.51
N ARG A 54 -13.27 -4.86 2.63
CA ARG A 54 -14.73 -4.69 2.57
C ARG A 54 -15.29 -5.03 1.18
N LEU A 55 -14.70 -4.46 0.12
CA LEU A 55 -15.20 -4.63 -1.25
C LEU A 55 -14.99 -6.06 -1.77
N SER A 56 -14.05 -6.79 -1.23
CA SER A 56 -13.83 -8.20 -1.57
C SER A 56 -14.66 -9.15 -0.69
N ASN A 57 -15.53 -8.62 0.18
CA ASN A 57 -16.32 -9.40 1.14
C ASN A 57 -15.44 -10.32 2.01
N GLY A 58 -14.25 -9.83 2.38
CA GLY A 58 -13.31 -10.57 3.22
C GLY A 58 -12.53 -11.67 2.52
N THR A 59 -12.68 -11.84 1.20
CA THR A 59 -11.86 -12.81 0.45
C THR A 59 -10.41 -12.36 0.35
N LYS A 60 -10.16 -11.05 0.45
CA LYS A 60 -8.83 -10.47 0.57
C LYS A 60 -8.70 -9.81 1.94
N ASN A 61 -7.63 -10.14 2.64
CA ASN A 61 -7.31 -9.56 3.93
C ASN A 61 -6.21 -8.52 3.75
N ALA A 62 -6.59 -7.25 3.74
CA ALA A 62 -5.65 -6.15 3.58
C ALA A 62 -5.34 -5.51 4.94
N MET A 63 -4.07 -5.25 5.18
CA MET A 63 -3.57 -4.69 6.44
C MET A 63 -2.65 -3.51 6.18
N CYS A 64 -2.71 -2.55 7.08
CA CYS A 64 -1.86 -1.37 7.10
C CYS A 64 -1.35 -1.17 8.53
N PRO A 65 -0.14 -0.59 8.74
CA PRO A 65 0.26 -0.14 10.08
C PRO A 65 -0.62 1.03 10.50
N GLY A 66 -1.76 0.75 11.05
CA GLY A 66 -2.94 1.62 11.16
C GLY A 66 -2.80 2.88 12.01
N SER A 67 -1.63 3.20 12.56
CA SER A 67 -1.45 4.45 13.30
C SER A 67 -0.04 4.99 13.18
N ALA A 68 0.08 6.32 13.33
CA ALA A 68 1.37 6.99 13.37
C ALA A 68 2.23 6.47 14.53
N ILE A 69 1.62 5.97 15.60
CA ILE A 69 2.33 5.41 16.76
C ILE A 69 3.12 4.18 16.35
N VAL A 70 2.54 3.30 15.55
CA VAL A 70 3.24 2.09 15.06
C VAL A 70 4.46 2.50 14.24
N ALA A 71 4.27 3.40 13.27
CA ALA A 71 5.36 3.87 12.43
C ALA A 71 6.45 4.58 13.23
N THR A 72 6.10 5.55 14.07
CA THR A 72 7.08 6.32 14.84
C THR A 72 7.80 5.45 15.87
N SER A 73 7.11 4.52 16.48
CA SER A 73 7.71 3.57 17.42
C SER A 73 8.77 2.70 16.75
N LEU A 74 8.44 2.12 15.59
CA LEU A 74 9.37 1.30 14.83
C LEU A 74 10.52 2.11 14.25
N ILE A 75 10.29 3.35 13.82
CA ILE A 75 11.35 4.25 13.37
C ILE A 75 12.32 4.52 14.52
N ASN A 76 11.80 4.80 15.71
CA ASN A 76 12.63 5.06 16.90
C ASN A 76 13.45 3.83 17.30
N ASP A 77 12.83 2.65 17.27
CA ASP A 77 13.46 1.41 17.74
C ASP A 77 14.41 0.79 16.71
N THR A 78 14.22 1.08 15.43
CA THR A 78 15.05 0.58 14.35
C THR A 78 15.64 1.73 13.52
N SER A 79 14.99 2.14 12.44
CA SER A 79 15.35 3.31 11.65
C SER A 79 14.23 3.65 10.69
N PHE A 80 14.28 4.85 10.15
CA PHE A 80 13.36 5.29 9.10
C PHE A 80 13.44 4.37 7.87
N ASP A 81 14.63 3.90 7.52
CA ASP A 81 14.83 3.06 6.34
C ASP A 81 14.34 1.62 6.54
N GLN A 82 14.25 1.15 7.77
CA GLN A 82 14.00 -0.26 8.07
C GLN A 82 12.63 -0.54 8.68
N TRP A 83 11.88 0.46 9.10
CA TRP A 83 10.68 0.23 9.89
C TRP A 83 9.60 -0.55 9.12
N MET A 84 9.40 -0.26 7.83
CA MET A 84 8.41 -0.97 7.02
C MET A 84 8.77 -2.43 6.83
N VAL A 85 10.05 -2.69 6.56
CA VAL A 85 10.57 -4.05 6.41
C VAL A 85 10.38 -4.84 7.70
N ASN A 86 10.69 -4.22 8.84
CA ASN A 86 10.54 -4.86 10.15
C ASN A 86 9.07 -5.12 10.48
N TRP A 87 8.18 -4.20 10.15
CA TRP A 87 6.75 -4.39 10.33
C TRP A 87 6.25 -5.58 9.49
N LEU A 88 6.68 -5.67 8.24
CA LEU A 88 6.31 -6.78 7.36
C LEU A 88 6.84 -8.12 7.86
N ARG A 89 8.10 -8.16 8.33
CA ARG A 89 8.70 -9.39 8.85
C ARG A 89 7.95 -9.94 10.05
N GLN A 90 7.36 -9.10 10.85
CA GLN A 90 6.57 -9.52 12.01
C GLN A 90 5.24 -10.17 11.61
N ARG A 91 4.79 -9.98 10.39
CA ARG A 91 3.48 -10.43 9.89
C ARG A 91 3.56 -11.50 8.81
N THR A 92 4.71 -11.61 8.17
CA THR A 92 4.96 -12.62 7.15
C THR A 92 5.89 -13.69 7.71
N SER A 93 5.60 -14.93 7.38
CA SER A 93 6.45 -16.06 7.80
C SER A 93 7.62 -16.25 6.86
#